data_568009b4650a3d0535f0f9e05fad7f6b
#
_entry.id   568009b4650a3d0535f0f9e05fad7f6b
#
_cell.length_a   1.000
_cell.length_b   1.000
_cell.length_c   1.000
_cell.angle_alpha   90.00
_cell.angle_beta   90.00
_cell.angle_gamma   90.00
#
_symmetry.space_group_name_H-M   'P 1'
#
loop_
_entity.id
_entity.type
_entity.pdbx_description
1 polymer ?
#
loop_
_entity_poly.entity_id
_entity_poly.type
_entity_poly.pdbx_seq_one_letter_code
_entity_poly.pdbx_strand_id
1 'polypeptide(L)'
;MLDDTAEMATIDALGIRHRQAFVQALARVMETAVAERTFAEIIDGLPTIESYQDFHWPQEGHPATQHLELCPGMIERARQLRSDFPATSLTFRLPLLHAFADTAIHSRPFHLRLFELLAVSIHQNAVYLYQQDGANHTHRDYQKWIDSPYDNRQWDGFRHPTAFCHSFYTAVDQYPNGDADAVGYWAEAKIFGGVFVFDRGESESECNELYLHASRRLGPYTLFPLTTDQFERFVEFLLGDTEEHTASRSPLLFRATSENRWRWHNWDAIARYHIFRDKYERNVQPTKPIGCVKSSVDWPEIADELYLIGAMHDYWDGQPVDKDKVREALEHLQQVTPSSPAWSTRNAHSWTKNLFE
;
A
#
# COMPACT_ATOMS: atom_id res chain seq x y z
N MET A 1 -7.14 -20.46 -16.50
CA MET A 1 -6.88 -21.37 -15.36
C MET A 1 -5.45 -21.04 -14.94
N LEU A 2 -5.29 -20.28 -13.86
CA LEU A 2 -3.97 -19.89 -13.34
C LEU A 2 -3.36 -21.13 -12.70
N ASP A 3 -2.10 -21.35 -12.96
CA ASP A 3 -1.34 -22.46 -12.41
C ASP A 3 -1.15 -22.22 -10.89
N ASP A 4 -2.12 -22.70 -10.13
CA ASP A 4 -2.19 -22.53 -8.65
C ASP A 4 -1.39 -23.65 -7.93
N THR A 5 -0.53 -24.36 -8.65
CA THR A 5 0.27 -25.48 -8.15
C THR A 5 1.68 -25.04 -7.72
N ALA A 6 1.91 -23.74 -7.47
CA ALA A 6 3.21 -23.33 -6.98
C ALA A 6 3.48 -23.99 -5.61
N GLU A 7 4.54 -24.77 -5.54
CA GLU A 7 5.00 -25.41 -4.31
C GLU A 7 5.23 -24.35 -3.21
N MET A 8 4.66 -24.60 -2.03
CA MET A 8 4.80 -23.72 -0.85
C MET A 8 5.90 -24.26 0.05
N ALA A 9 6.70 -23.34 0.59
CA ALA A 9 7.76 -23.67 1.53
C ALA A 9 7.84 -22.65 2.67
N THR A 10 8.48 -23.04 3.76
CA THR A 10 8.79 -22.14 4.88
C THR A 10 10.15 -21.49 4.68
N ILE A 11 10.47 -20.52 5.53
CA ILE A 11 11.77 -19.83 5.53
C ILE A 11 12.95 -20.77 5.85
N ASP A 12 12.69 -22.01 6.26
CA ASP A 12 13.75 -23.02 6.47
C ASP A 12 14.47 -23.40 5.17
N ALA A 13 13.84 -23.16 4.03
CA ALA A 13 14.47 -23.28 2.71
C ALA A 13 15.57 -22.22 2.45
N LEU A 14 15.61 -21.14 3.23
CA LEU A 14 16.58 -20.05 3.08
C LEU A 14 17.92 -20.35 3.73
N GLY A 15 19.00 -19.86 3.12
CA GLY A 15 20.32 -19.80 3.75
C GLY A 15 20.30 -18.95 5.03
N ILE A 16 21.20 -19.26 5.97
CA ILE A 16 21.19 -18.71 7.34
C ILE A 16 21.15 -17.16 7.37
N ARG A 17 21.88 -16.47 6.50
CA ARG A 17 21.93 -15.00 6.48
C ARG A 17 20.62 -14.38 5.98
N HIS A 18 20.01 -14.91 4.93
CA HIS A 18 18.72 -14.44 4.41
C HIS A 18 17.61 -14.69 5.42
N ARG A 19 17.60 -15.86 6.04
CA ARG A 19 16.64 -16.21 7.10
C ARG A 19 16.76 -15.27 8.30
N GLN A 20 17.98 -15.01 8.78
CA GLN A 20 18.19 -14.08 9.90
C GLN A 20 17.71 -12.66 9.57
N ALA A 21 18.05 -12.14 8.38
CA ALA A 21 17.60 -10.82 7.95
C ALA A 21 16.07 -10.72 7.87
N PHE A 22 15.40 -11.75 7.33
CA PHE A 22 13.95 -11.80 7.27
C PHE A 22 13.31 -11.84 8.66
N VAL A 23 13.79 -12.72 9.54
CA VAL A 23 13.24 -12.86 10.92
C VAL A 23 13.41 -11.57 11.71
N GLN A 24 14.58 -10.93 11.62
CA GLN A 24 14.83 -9.63 12.25
C GLN A 24 13.88 -8.56 11.71
N ALA A 25 13.76 -8.43 10.38
CA ALA A 25 12.93 -7.45 9.75
C ALA A 25 11.43 -7.63 10.11
N LEU A 26 10.95 -8.88 10.08
CA LEU A 26 9.57 -9.19 10.47
C LEU A 26 9.30 -8.84 11.94
N ALA A 27 10.20 -9.22 12.85
CA ALA A 27 10.09 -8.90 14.27
C ALA A 27 9.96 -7.38 14.47
N ARG A 28 10.81 -6.58 13.81
CA ARG A 28 10.77 -5.12 13.92
C ARG A 28 9.47 -4.51 13.43
N VAL A 29 8.91 -5.00 12.31
CA VAL A 29 7.60 -4.54 11.83
C VAL A 29 6.50 -4.90 12.84
N MET A 30 6.50 -6.14 13.31
CA MET A 30 5.49 -6.65 14.24
C MET A 30 5.53 -5.97 15.63
N GLU A 31 6.66 -5.38 16.01
CA GLU A 31 6.84 -4.65 17.28
C GLU A 31 6.39 -3.19 17.20
N THR A 32 6.05 -2.69 16.02
CA THR A 32 5.57 -1.31 15.89
C THR A 32 4.19 -1.13 16.53
N ALA A 33 3.94 0.04 17.12
CA ALA A 33 2.64 0.35 17.72
C ALA A 33 1.50 0.28 16.68
N VAL A 34 1.77 0.61 15.40
CA VAL A 34 0.79 0.51 14.32
C VAL A 34 0.43 -0.94 14.01
N ALA A 35 1.41 -1.85 14.00
CA ALA A 35 1.14 -3.27 13.79
C ALA A 35 0.38 -3.88 14.97
N GLU A 36 0.81 -3.62 16.20
CA GLU A 36 0.10 -4.08 17.41
C GLU A 36 -1.36 -3.64 17.40
N ARG A 37 -1.63 -2.35 17.13
CA ARG A 37 -3.00 -1.82 17.07
C ARG A 37 -3.81 -2.46 15.94
N THR A 38 -3.23 -2.61 14.76
CA THR A 38 -3.89 -3.22 13.59
C THR A 38 -4.32 -4.65 13.89
N PHE A 39 -3.44 -5.46 14.44
CA PHE A 39 -3.76 -6.84 14.80
C PHE A 39 -4.74 -6.92 15.98
N ALA A 40 -4.64 -6.00 16.93
CA ALA A 40 -5.61 -5.93 18.04
C ALA A 40 -7.03 -5.62 17.52
N GLU A 41 -7.20 -4.75 16.53
CA GLU A 41 -8.50 -4.48 15.90
C GLU A 41 -9.07 -5.72 15.20
N ILE A 42 -8.22 -6.49 14.49
CA ILE A 42 -8.66 -7.76 13.85
C ILE A 42 -9.10 -8.79 14.90
N ILE A 43 -8.35 -8.92 15.99
CA ILE A 43 -8.67 -9.81 17.11
C ILE A 43 -9.96 -9.36 17.83
N ASP A 44 -10.19 -8.06 17.93
CA ASP A 44 -11.42 -7.48 18.49
C ASP A 44 -12.65 -7.73 17.60
N GLY A 45 -12.43 -7.92 16.30
CA GLY A 45 -13.43 -8.26 15.29
C GLY A 45 -14.09 -7.07 14.61
N LEU A 46 -13.71 -5.84 14.99
CA LEU A 46 -14.23 -4.61 14.38
C LEU A 46 -13.16 -3.51 14.40
N PRO A 47 -12.95 -2.75 13.29
CA PRO A 47 -12.06 -1.60 13.33
C PRO A 47 -12.63 -0.51 14.22
N THR A 48 -11.77 0.24 14.89
CA THR A 48 -12.20 1.47 15.58
C THR A 48 -12.69 2.50 14.56
N ILE A 49 -13.52 3.45 15.02
CA ILE A 49 -14.01 4.54 14.16
C ILE A 49 -12.85 5.32 13.49
N GLU A 50 -11.75 5.53 14.22
CA GLU A 50 -10.56 6.19 13.69
C GLU A 50 -9.97 5.40 12.51
N SER A 51 -9.77 4.09 12.68
CA SER A 51 -9.26 3.21 11.65
C SER A 51 -10.20 3.07 10.46
N TYR A 52 -11.50 3.00 10.72
CA TYR A 52 -12.52 2.98 9.67
C TYR A 52 -12.47 4.26 8.82
N GLN A 53 -12.40 5.44 9.47
CA GLN A 53 -12.36 6.73 8.81
C GLN A 53 -11.06 7.02 8.04
N ASP A 54 -10.00 6.26 8.27
CA ASP A 54 -8.79 6.33 7.46
C ASP A 54 -9.04 5.97 5.99
N PHE A 55 -9.98 5.05 5.72
CA PHE A 55 -10.24 4.51 4.39
C PHE A 55 -11.63 4.87 3.85
N HIS A 56 -12.61 5.08 4.73
CA HIS A 56 -14.01 5.22 4.36
C HIS A 56 -14.63 6.50 4.91
N TRP A 57 -15.60 7.03 4.18
CA TRP A 57 -16.52 8.02 4.73
C TRP A 57 -17.48 7.33 5.70
N PRO A 58 -17.81 7.97 6.85
CA PRO A 58 -18.77 7.39 7.78
C PRO A 58 -20.09 7.08 7.11
N GLN A 59 -20.54 5.84 7.22
CA GLN A 59 -21.84 5.39 6.72
C GLN A 59 -22.81 5.24 7.90
N GLU A 60 -24.05 5.67 7.71
CA GLU A 60 -25.06 5.59 8.76
C GLU A 60 -25.32 4.14 9.18
N GLY A 61 -25.35 3.90 10.48
CA GLY A 61 -25.58 2.58 11.06
C GLY A 61 -24.42 1.59 10.90
N HIS A 62 -23.30 1.95 10.25
CA HIS A 62 -22.14 1.08 10.17
C HIS A 62 -21.57 0.80 11.58
N PRO A 63 -21.35 -0.48 11.98
CA PRO A 63 -20.96 -0.83 13.36
C PRO A 63 -19.69 -0.11 13.84
N ALA A 64 -18.70 0.07 12.99
CA ALA A 64 -17.46 0.76 13.33
C ALA A 64 -17.68 2.22 13.78
N THR A 65 -18.79 2.86 13.42
CA THR A 65 -19.10 4.22 13.87
C THR A 65 -19.39 4.32 15.37
N GLN A 66 -19.71 3.20 16.02
CA GLN A 66 -19.96 3.09 17.45
C GLN A 66 -18.76 2.49 18.21
N HIS A 67 -17.75 1.98 17.50
CA HIS A 67 -16.57 1.36 18.09
C HIS A 67 -15.48 2.42 18.27
N LEU A 68 -15.53 3.14 19.40
CA LEU A 68 -14.64 4.29 19.66
C LEU A 68 -13.23 3.86 20.06
N GLU A 69 -13.13 2.76 20.83
CA GLU A 69 -11.87 2.25 21.39
C GLU A 69 -11.86 0.73 21.33
N LEU A 70 -10.66 0.16 21.30
CA LEU A 70 -10.48 -1.29 21.42
C LEU A 70 -11.07 -1.82 22.74
N CYS A 71 -11.65 -3.00 22.70
CA CYS A 71 -12.07 -3.69 23.91
C CYS A 71 -10.86 -3.95 24.83
N PRO A 72 -11.06 -3.92 26.17
CA PRO A 72 -9.97 -4.15 27.13
C PRO A 72 -9.22 -5.46 26.88
N GLY A 73 -7.89 -5.41 26.92
CA GLY A 73 -7.03 -6.58 26.78
C GLY A 73 -6.66 -6.96 25.34
N MET A 74 -7.15 -6.26 24.31
CA MET A 74 -6.90 -6.63 22.91
C MET A 74 -5.45 -6.37 22.50
N ILE A 75 -4.83 -5.32 22.99
CA ILE A 75 -3.39 -5.04 22.75
C ILE A 75 -2.53 -6.13 23.37
N GLU A 76 -2.80 -6.52 24.62
CA GLU A 76 -2.10 -7.59 25.32
C GLU A 76 -2.24 -8.92 24.58
N ARG A 77 -3.44 -9.21 24.07
CA ARG A 77 -3.70 -10.41 23.26
C ARG A 77 -2.93 -10.39 21.94
N ALA A 78 -2.85 -9.23 21.28
CA ALA A 78 -2.04 -9.09 20.08
C ALA A 78 -0.54 -9.34 20.35
N ARG A 79 -0.02 -8.82 21.48
CA ARG A 79 1.36 -9.07 21.92
C ARG A 79 1.61 -10.53 22.23
N GLN A 80 0.68 -11.21 22.90
CA GLN A 80 0.77 -12.62 23.20
C GLN A 80 0.83 -13.46 21.92
N LEU A 81 -0.11 -13.20 20.99
CA LEU A 81 -0.13 -13.92 19.70
C LEU A 81 1.14 -13.70 18.88
N ARG A 82 1.71 -12.49 18.90
CA ARG A 82 3.01 -12.23 18.28
C ARG A 82 4.12 -13.12 18.89
N SER A 83 4.13 -13.26 20.22
CA SER A 83 5.12 -14.12 20.90
C SER A 83 4.94 -15.60 20.58
N ASP A 84 3.69 -16.02 20.37
CA ASP A 84 3.33 -17.42 20.15
C ASP A 84 3.37 -17.82 18.66
N PHE A 85 3.47 -16.83 17.74
CA PHE A 85 3.45 -17.07 16.30
C PHE A 85 4.88 -17.15 15.73
N PRO A 86 5.41 -18.35 15.48
CA PRO A 86 6.75 -18.49 14.95
C PRO A 86 6.81 -18.11 13.46
N ALA A 87 7.82 -17.35 13.06
CA ALA A 87 8.04 -16.98 11.65
C ALA A 87 8.13 -18.21 10.72
N THR A 88 8.46 -19.38 11.27
CA THR A 88 8.51 -20.66 10.56
C THR A 88 7.14 -21.23 10.20
N SER A 89 6.04 -20.71 10.76
CA SER A 89 4.69 -21.12 10.36
C SER A 89 4.23 -20.41 9.08
N LEU A 90 4.89 -19.33 8.68
CA LEU A 90 4.61 -18.63 7.43
C LEU A 90 5.05 -19.48 6.23
N THR A 91 4.18 -19.49 5.21
CA THR A 91 4.45 -20.21 3.97
C THR A 91 4.55 -19.24 2.80
N PHE A 92 5.46 -19.51 1.91
CA PHE A 92 5.75 -18.69 0.75
C PHE A 92 5.79 -19.53 -0.50
N ARG A 93 5.45 -18.96 -1.63
CA ARG A 93 5.70 -19.63 -2.92
C ARG A 93 7.20 -19.89 -3.08
N LEU A 94 7.57 -21.12 -3.38
CA LEU A 94 8.96 -21.51 -3.50
C LEU A 94 9.77 -20.64 -4.48
N PRO A 95 9.23 -20.22 -5.65
CA PRO A 95 9.94 -19.28 -6.53
C PRO A 95 10.27 -17.94 -5.87
N LEU A 96 9.44 -17.43 -4.95
CA LEU A 96 9.71 -16.20 -4.21
C LEU A 96 10.89 -16.38 -3.25
N LEU A 97 10.92 -17.50 -2.52
CA LEU A 97 12.04 -17.81 -1.61
C LEU A 97 13.36 -17.98 -2.39
N HIS A 98 13.33 -18.65 -3.54
CA HIS A 98 14.51 -18.78 -4.41
C HIS A 98 14.95 -17.41 -4.92
N ALA A 99 14.03 -16.61 -5.44
CA ALA A 99 14.36 -15.27 -5.94
C ALA A 99 14.96 -14.37 -4.83
N PHE A 100 14.55 -14.53 -3.56
CA PHE A 100 15.17 -13.84 -2.44
C PHE A 100 16.56 -14.42 -2.12
N ALA A 101 16.68 -15.74 -2.07
CA ALA A 101 17.94 -16.44 -1.75
C ALA A 101 19.06 -16.13 -2.78
N ASP A 102 18.70 -15.91 -4.04
CA ASP A 102 19.64 -15.62 -5.13
C ASP A 102 20.13 -14.15 -5.13
N THR A 103 19.59 -13.29 -4.27
CA THR A 103 20.02 -11.89 -4.19
C THR A 103 21.31 -11.74 -3.33
N ALA A 104 22.15 -10.80 -3.69
CA ALA A 104 23.28 -10.39 -2.86
C ALA A 104 22.74 -9.61 -1.65
N ILE A 105 23.11 -10.03 -0.44
CA ILE A 105 22.69 -9.37 0.82
C ILE A 105 23.06 -7.87 0.77
N HIS A 106 22.16 -7.02 1.25
CA HIS A 106 22.22 -5.54 1.22
C HIS A 106 22.16 -4.91 -0.17
N SER A 107 21.93 -5.68 -1.24
CA SER A 107 21.63 -5.10 -2.56
C SER A 107 20.19 -4.58 -2.63
N ARG A 108 19.91 -3.66 -3.57
CA ARG A 108 18.53 -3.19 -3.79
C ARG A 108 17.56 -4.35 -4.13
N PRO A 109 17.91 -5.32 -5.01
CA PRO A 109 17.06 -6.50 -5.22
C PRO A 109 16.78 -7.30 -3.94
N PHE A 110 17.79 -7.46 -3.06
CA PHE A 110 17.60 -8.09 -1.75
C PHE A 110 16.55 -7.35 -0.91
N HIS A 111 16.63 -6.02 -0.84
CA HIS A 111 15.67 -5.23 -0.06
C HIS A 111 14.26 -5.32 -0.64
N LEU A 112 14.10 -5.25 -1.96
CA LEU A 112 12.81 -5.36 -2.61
C LEU A 112 12.15 -6.73 -2.36
N ARG A 113 12.91 -7.82 -2.47
CA ARG A 113 12.42 -9.17 -2.17
C ARG A 113 12.13 -9.36 -0.68
N LEU A 114 12.92 -8.74 0.20
CA LEU A 114 12.63 -8.72 1.64
C LEU A 114 11.29 -8.03 1.91
N PHE A 115 11.01 -6.88 1.27
CA PHE A 115 9.74 -6.17 1.42
C PHE A 115 8.56 -7.01 0.91
N GLU A 116 8.76 -7.77 -0.16
CA GLU A 116 7.76 -8.70 -0.67
C GLU A 116 7.43 -9.80 0.35
N LEU A 117 8.45 -10.41 0.96
CA LEU A 117 8.26 -11.40 2.03
C LEU A 117 7.55 -10.79 3.25
N LEU A 118 7.89 -9.56 3.64
CA LEU A 118 7.22 -8.87 4.75
C LEU A 118 5.74 -8.61 4.44
N ALA A 119 5.41 -8.16 3.23
CA ALA A 119 4.03 -7.94 2.82
C ALA A 119 3.20 -9.24 2.89
N VAL A 120 3.74 -10.33 2.34
CA VAL A 120 3.11 -11.68 2.43
C VAL A 120 2.93 -12.10 3.88
N SER A 121 3.92 -11.83 4.74
CA SER A 121 3.87 -12.21 6.17
C SER A 121 2.78 -11.46 6.93
N ILE A 122 2.70 -10.15 6.75
CA ILE A 122 1.68 -9.32 7.40
C ILE A 122 0.29 -9.74 6.94
N HIS A 123 0.14 -9.98 5.65
CA HIS A 123 -1.10 -10.47 5.06
C HIS A 123 -1.54 -11.80 5.69
N GLN A 124 -0.67 -12.81 5.70
CA GLN A 124 -0.98 -14.13 6.26
C GLN A 124 -1.31 -14.06 7.75
N ASN A 125 -0.60 -13.22 8.52
CA ASN A 125 -0.93 -13.00 9.93
C ASN A 125 -2.34 -12.43 10.10
N ALA A 126 -2.73 -11.44 9.30
CA ALA A 126 -4.06 -10.85 9.34
C ALA A 126 -5.15 -11.85 8.95
N VAL A 127 -4.92 -12.63 7.87
CA VAL A 127 -5.80 -13.72 7.42
C VAL A 127 -6.00 -14.74 8.55
N TYR A 128 -4.90 -15.21 9.15
CA TYR A 128 -4.94 -16.16 10.25
C TYR A 128 -5.76 -15.64 11.44
N LEU A 129 -5.50 -14.40 11.87
CA LEU A 129 -6.21 -13.79 13.00
C LEU A 129 -7.70 -13.60 12.73
N TYR A 130 -8.04 -13.18 11.52
CA TYR A 130 -9.45 -12.99 11.13
C TYR A 130 -10.23 -14.30 11.09
N GLN A 131 -9.58 -15.41 10.75
CA GLN A 131 -10.19 -16.73 10.71
C GLN A 131 -10.30 -17.40 12.10
N GLN A 132 -9.70 -16.82 13.16
CA GLN A 132 -9.81 -17.38 14.49
C GLN A 132 -11.19 -17.08 15.12
N ASP A 133 -11.75 -18.07 15.81
CA ASP A 133 -12.95 -17.88 16.63
C ASP A 133 -12.62 -17.10 17.90
N GLY A 134 -13.55 -16.26 18.35
CA GLY A 134 -13.49 -15.63 19.68
C GLY A 134 -13.17 -14.15 19.68
N ALA A 135 -13.42 -13.44 18.59
CA ALA A 135 -13.48 -11.97 18.58
C ALA A 135 -14.60 -11.47 19.50
N ASN A 136 -14.39 -10.32 20.16
CA ASN A 136 -15.39 -9.66 21.02
C ASN A 136 -16.55 -9.12 20.18
N HIS A 137 -16.22 -8.51 19.04
CA HIS A 137 -17.20 -8.09 18.05
C HIS A 137 -17.32 -9.18 17.00
N THR A 138 -18.49 -9.79 16.91
CA THR A 138 -18.72 -10.85 15.93
C THR A 138 -18.98 -10.24 14.54
N HIS A 139 -18.56 -10.92 13.50
CA HIS A 139 -18.89 -10.55 12.12
C HIS A 139 -20.41 -10.45 11.86
N ARG A 140 -21.24 -11.00 12.76
CA ARG A 140 -22.71 -10.91 12.70
C ARG A 140 -23.24 -9.48 12.76
N ASP A 141 -22.58 -8.58 13.48
CA ASP A 141 -23.08 -7.20 13.59
C ASP A 141 -22.81 -6.43 12.28
N TYR A 142 -21.69 -6.70 11.66
CA TYR A 142 -21.41 -6.21 10.33
C TYR A 142 -22.36 -6.85 9.29
N GLN A 143 -22.60 -8.17 9.37
CA GLN A 143 -23.53 -8.87 8.49
C GLN A 143 -24.97 -8.34 8.64
N LYS A 144 -25.46 -8.11 9.86
CA LYS A 144 -26.78 -7.49 10.08
C LYS A 144 -26.89 -6.12 9.41
N TRP A 145 -25.82 -5.33 9.45
CA TRP A 145 -25.80 -4.04 8.77
C TRP A 145 -25.80 -4.22 7.25
N ILE A 146 -25.05 -5.17 6.71
CA ILE A 146 -25.05 -5.50 5.26
C ILE A 146 -26.46 -5.93 4.82
N ASP A 147 -27.13 -6.78 5.60
CA ASP A 147 -28.45 -7.33 5.29
C ASP A 147 -29.58 -6.32 5.54
N SER A 148 -29.32 -5.19 6.21
CA SER A 148 -30.34 -4.18 6.45
C SER A 148 -30.80 -3.53 5.16
N PRO A 149 -32.09 -3.08 5.07
CA PRO A 149 -32.60 -2.40 3.90
C PRO A 149 -31.75 -1.20 3.53
N TYR A 150 -31.33 -1.15 2.28
CA TYR A 150 -30.48 -0.11 1.75
C TYR A 150 -31.30 1.08 1.26
N ASP A 151 -30.97 2.31 1.66
CA ASP A 151 -31.52 3.53 1.09
C ASP A 151 -30.63 4.00 -0.07
N ASN A 152 -31.06 3.77 -1.33
CA ASN A 152 -30.34 4.15 -2.57
C ASN A 152 -30.07 5.65 -2.70
N ARG A 153 -30.56 6.48 -1.76
CA ARG A 153 -30.34 7.93 -1.76
C ARG A 153 -29.00 8.34 -1.16
N GLN A 154 -28.27 7.40 -0.53
CA GLN A 154 -26.92 7.65 -0.06
C GLN A 154 -25.90 7.32 -1.16
N TRP A 155 -24.97 8.22 -1.39
CA TRP A 155 -23.96 8.19 -2.47
C TRP A 155 -23.02 6.96 -2.43
N ASP A 156 -22.91 6.30 -1.28
CA ASP A 156 -21.97 5.22 -1.02
C ASP A 156 -22.63 3.83 -1.06
N GLY A 157 -23.45 3.58 -2.08
CA GLY A 157 -24.18 2.32 -2.26
C GLY A 157 -23.36 1.03 -2.26
N PHE A 158 -22.05 1.12 -2.18
CA PHE A 158 -21.19 -0.05 -2.13
C PHE A 158 -20.91 -0.45 -0.67
N ARG A 159 -21.38 -1.64 -0.29
CA ARG A 159 -21.06 -2.28 0.96
C ARG A 159 -19.89 -3.23 0.77
N HIS A 160 -18.84 -3.01 1.52
CA HIS A 160 -17.64 -3.83 1.44
C HIS A 160 -17.90 -5.25 1.99
N PRO A 161 -17.09 -6.26 1.58
CA PRO A 161 -17.30 -7.64 2.04
C PRO A 161 -17.06 -7.81 3.53
N THR A 162 -16.18 -7.01 4.12
CA THR A 162 -15.89 -7.02 5.57
C THR A 162 -15.80 -5.59 6.10
N ALA A 163 -15.86 -5.43 7.44
CA ALA A 163 -15.61 -4.15 8.10
C ALA A 163 -14.14 -3.70 7.94
N PHE A 164 -13.22 -4.65 7.72
CA PHE A 164 -11.81 -4.41 7.45
C PHE A 164 -11.56 -4.48 5.95
N CYS A 165 -11.66 -3.36 5.27
CA CYS A 165 -11.58 -3.38 3.82
C CYS A 165 -10.76 -2.22 3.26
N HIS A 166 -9.93 -2.53 2.28
CA HIS A 166 -9.28 -1.56 1.41
C HIS A 166 -10.12 -1.37 0.15
N SER A 167 -10.42 -0.13 -0.23
CA SER A 167 -11.42 0.19 -1.27
C SER A 167 -11.19 -0.45 -2.65
N PHE A 168 -9.96 -0.87 -2.95
CA PHE A 168 -9.60 -1.50 -4.23
C PHE A 168 -9.43 -3.02 -4.16
N TYR A 169 -9.33 -3.60 -2.95
CA TYR A 169 -9.15 -5.05 -2.78
C TYR A 169 -10.43 -5.66 -2.21
N THR A 170 -11.47 -5.69 -3.06
CA THR A 170 -12.83 -6.09 -2.68
C THR A 170 -13.36 -7.28 -3.48
N ALA A 171 -12.60 -7.75 -4.46
CA ALA A 171 -12.99 -8.86 -5.33
C ALA A 171 -12.75 -10.22 -4.66
N VAL A 172 -13.40 -10.43 -3.53
CA VAL A 172 -13.19 -11.60 -2.65
C VAL A 172 -13.44 -12.95 -3.31
N ASP A 173 -14.29 -12.99 -4.34
CA ASP A 173 -14.59 -14.22 -5.09
C ASP A 173 -13.36 -14.77 -5.86
N GLN A 174 -12.35 -13.92 -6.10
CA GLN A 174 -11.12 -14.34 -6.79
C GLN A 174 -9.95 -14.58 -5.83
N TYR A 175 -10.13 -14.29 -4.54
CA TYR A 175 -9.07 -14.44 -3.55
C TYR A 175 -9.06 -15.85 -2.95
N PRO A 176 -7.88 -16.44 -2.71
CA PRO A 176 -7.75 -17.80 -2.16
C PRO A 176 -8.46 -18.00 -0.81
N ASN A 177 -8.44 -16.98 0.05
CA ASN A 177 -9.06 -17.01 1.38
C ASN A 177 -10.33 -16.14 1.47
N GLY A 178 -10.87 -15.68 0.34
CA GLY A 178 -12.09 -14.89 0.29
C GLY A 178 -11.99 -13.60 1.09
N ASP A 179 -12.96 -13.36 1.99
CA ASP A 179 -13.03 -12.15 2.82
C ASP A 179 -11.79 -11.95 3.69
N ALA A 180 -11.14 -13.01 4.12
CA ALA A 180 -9.94 -12.92 4.95
C ALA A 180 -8.77 -12.27 4.21
N ASP A 181 -8.64 -12.45 2.90
CA ASP A 181 -7.63 -11.75 2.11
C ASP A 181 -7.92 -10.24 2.01
N ALA A 182 -9.21 -9.83 1.97
CA ALA A 182 -9.55 -8.40 2.06
C ALA A 182 -9.04 -7.78 3.37
N VAL A 183 -9.15 -8.53 4.50
CA VAL A 183 -8.58 -8.12 5.78
C VAL A 183 -7.05 -8.09 5.74
N GLY A 184 -6.42 -9.03 5.05
CA GLY A 184 -4.97 -9.05 4.81
C GLY A 184 -4.50 -7.76 4.13
N TYR A 185 -5.14 -7.37 3.04
CA TYR A 185 -4.83 -6.12 2.33
C TYR A 185 -5.10 -4.87 3.18
N TRP A 186 -6.16 -4.86 3.96
CA TRP A 186 -6.44 -3.78 4.90
C TRP A 186 -5.32 -3.65 5.95
N ALA A 187 -4.87 -4.76 6.53
CA ALA A 187 -3.81 -4.77 7.53
C ALA A 187 -2.49 -4.23 6.96
N GLU A 188 -2.12 -4.64 5.74
CA GLU A 188 -0.96 -4.08 5.05
C GLU A 188 -1.08 -2.57 4.88
N ALA A 189 -2.21 -2.10 4.36
CA ALA A 189 -2.45 -0.67 4.15
C ALA A 189 -2.43 0.13 5.46
N LYS A 190 -2.87 -0.45 6.58
CA LYS A 190 -2.79 0.15 7.93
C LYS A 190 -1.34 0.23 8.42
N ILE A 191 -0.56 -0.82 8.24
CA ILE A 191 0.79 -0.94 8.80
C ILE A 191 1.82 -0.21 7.94
N PHE A 192 1.80 -0.42 6.62
CA PHE A 192 2.77 0.18 5.70
C PHE A 192 2.34 1.54 5.15
N GLY A 193 1.06 1.86 5.15
CA GLY A 193 0.52 3.05 4.50
C GLY A 193 -0.08 2.81 3.13
N GLY A 194 -0.04 1.60 2.66
CA GLY A 194 -0.61 1.10 1.40
C GLY A 194 -0.30 -0.38 1.22
N VAL A 195 -1.04 -1.04 0.37
CA VAL A 195 -0.71 -2.39 -0.07
C VAL A 195 0.56 -2.33 -0.91
N PHE A 196 1.53 -3.17 -0.61
CA PHE A 196 2.75 -3.30 -1.40
C PHE A 196 2.46 -4.03 -2.70
N VAL A 197 2.74 -3.39 -3.82
CA VAL A 197 2.70 -3.96 -5.16
C VAL A 197 4.04 -3.75 -5.85
N PHE A 198 4.39 -4.64 -6.79
CA PHE A 198 5.72 -4.69 -7.36
C PHE A 198 5.67 -4.65 -8.87
N ASP A 199 6.62 -3.95 -9.48
CA ASP A 199 6.88 -4.05 -10.90
C ASP A 199 7.46 -5.44 -11.20
N ARG A 200 6.66 -6.25 -11.89
CA ARG A 200 6.93 -7.65 -12.20
C ARG A 200 7.66 -7.83 -13.53
N GLY A 201 7.92 -6.73 -14.24
CA GLY A 201 8.48 -6.81 -15.58
C GLY A 201 7.59 -7.61 -16.55
N GLU A 202 8.09 -7.81 -17.76
CA GLU A 202 7.36 -8.59 -18.78
C GLU A 202 7.24 -10.08 -18.42
N SER A 203 8.20 -10.62 -17.65
CA SER A 203 8.20 -12.01 -17.19
C SER A 203 7.17 -12.27 -16.09
N GLU A 204 6.65 -11.23 -15.46
CA GLU A 204 5.73 -11.26 -14.31
C GLU A 204 6.30 -11.95 -13.05
N SER A 205 7.62 -12.16 -13.02
CA SER A 205 8.33 -12.80 -11.90
C SER A 205 9.41 -11.89 -11.27
N GLU A 206 9.69 -10.76 -11.90
CA GLU A 206 10.67 -9.78 -11.45
C GLU A 206 10.18 -9.01 -10.21
N CYS A 207 11.05 -8.18 -9.68
CA CYS A 207 10.75 -7.27 -8.58
C CYS A 207 11.65 -6.04 -8.76
N ASN A 208 11.31 -5.22 -9.76
CA ASN A 208 12.14 -4.11 -10.23
C ASN A 208 11.96 -2.87 -9.38
N GLU A 209 10.74 -2.64 -8.88
CA GLU A 209 10.41 -1.51 -8.02
C GLU A 209 9.21 -1.84 -7.12
N LEU A 210 9.13 -1.14 -5.98
CA LEU A 210 8.04 -1.18 -5.03
C LEU A 210 7.14 0.04 -5.20
N TYR A 211 5.84 -0.20 -5.24
CA TYR A 211 4.81 0.83 -5.18
C TYR A 211 3.85 0.56 -4.03
N LEU A 212 3.28 1.63 -3.48
CA LEU A 212 2.22 1.56 -2.47
C LEU A 212 0.88 1.95 -3.08
N HIS A 213 -0.14 1.13 -2.84
CA HIS A 213 -1.52 1.44 -3.16
C HIS A 213 -2.25 1.82 -1.87
N ALA A 214 -2.23 3.11 -1.54
CA ALA A 214 -2.71 3.60 -0.23
C ALA A 214 -4.23 3.66 -0.11
N SER A 215 -4.91 4.23 -1.10
CA SER A 215 -6.37 4.45 -1.12
C SER A 215 -6.97 4.96 0.21
N ARG A 216 -6.22 5.79 0.94
CA ARG A 216 -6.74 6.45 2.13
C ARG A 216 -7.71 7.57 1.73
N ARG A 217 -8.72 7.84 2.55
CA ARG A 217 -9.78 8.84 2.31
C ARG A 217 -9.28 10.21 1.84
N LEU A 218 -8.13 10.65 2.30
CA LEU A 218 -7.51 11.94 1.92
C LEU A 218 -6.15 11.74 1.22
N GLY A 219 -5.83 10.52 0.84
CA GLY A 219 -4.60 10.17 0.12
C GLY A 219 -4.83 9.98 -1.37
N PRO A 220 -3.76 9.67 -2.11
CA PRO A 220 -3.88 9.40 -3.54
C PRO A 220 -4.55 8.06 -3.81
N TYR A 221 -5.27 8.00 -4.91
CA TYR A 221 -5.78 6.76 -5.51
C TYR A 221 -4.78 6.14 -6.50
N THR A 222 -3.71 6.86 -6.81
CA THR A 222 -2.60 6.36 -7.62
C THR A 222 -1.63 5.52 -6.79
N LEU A 223 -0.94 4.59 -7.44
CA LEU A 223 0.21 3.92 -6.87
C LEU A 223 1.39 4.90 -6.86
N PHE A 224 2.16 4.90 -5.79
CA PHE A 224 3.36 5.73 -5.67
C PHE A 224 4.55 4.92 -5.15
N PRO A 225 5.77 5.14 -5.66
CA PRO A 225 6.98 4.52 -5.12
C PRO A 225 7.39 5.22 -3.83
N LEU A 226 8.22 4.57 -3.01
CA LEU A 226 8.92 5.26 -1.93
C LEU A 226 9.91 6.28 -2.51
N THR A 227 10.08 7.42 -1.83
CA THR A 227 11.24 8.27 -2.10
C THR A 227 12.52 7.56 -1.67
N THR A 228 13.67 8.01 -2.17
CA THR A 228 14.98 7.45 -1.75
C THR A 228 15.13 7.50 -0.23
N ASP A 229 14.80 8.62 0.39
CA ASP A 229 14.87 8.79 1.85
C ASP A 229 13.92 7.82 2.59
N GLN A 230 12.67 7.67 2.13
CA GLN A 230 11.73 6.70 2.72
C GLN A 230 12.25 5.26 2.59
N PHE A 231 12.81 4.90 1.43
CA PHE A 231 13.37 3.57 1.19
C PHE A 231 14.57 3.31 2.10
N GLU A 232 15.52 4.22 2.17
CA GLU A 232 16.73 4.08 2.97
C GLU A 232 16.42 4.01 4.47
N ARG A 233 15.52 4.87 4.97
CA ARG A 233 15.05 4.79 6.36
C ARG A 233 14.33 3.49 6.68
N PHE A 234 13.60 2.93 5.72
CA PHE A 234 12.94 1.65 5.93
C PHE A 234 13.95 0.52 6.00
N VAL A 235 14.93 0.50 5.11
CA VAL A 235 16.04 -0.48 5.17
C VAL A 235 16.79 -0.38 6.48
N GLU A 236 17.15 0.82 6.91
CA GLU A 236 17.83 1.07 8.18
C GLU A 236 16.99 0.61 9.37
N PHE A 237 15.69 0.91 9.38
CA PHE A 237 14.78 0.42 10.40
C PHE A 237 14.72 -1.10 10.45
N LEU A 238 14.70 -1.79 9.31
CA LEU A 238 14.58 -3.25 9.25
C LEU A 238 15.88 -3.99 9.58
N LEU A 239 17.03 -3.44 9.18
CA LEU A 239 18.30 -4.18 9.15
C LEU A 239 19.45 -3.49 9.91
N GLY A 240 19.29 -2.26 10.35
CA GLY A 240 20.34 -1.52 11.06
C GLY A 240 20.73 -2.18 12.40
N ASP A 241 21.99 -1.97 12.83
CA ASP A 241 22.59 -2.64 14.00
C ASP A 241 22.33 -1.92 15.34
N THR A 242 21.58 -0.82 15.35
CA THR A 242 21.44 0.01 16.56
C THR A 242 20.59 -0.66 17.64
N GLU A 243 21.18 -0.86 18.83
CA GLU A 243 20.51 -1.31 20.05
C GLU A 243 19.39 -0.33 20.52
N GLU A 244 19.36 0.87 19.98
CA GLU A 244 18.36 1.92 20.27
C GLU A 244 17.13 1.89 19.32
N HIS A 245 16.80 0.76 18.72
CA HIS A 245 15.55 0.64 17.94
C HIS A 245 14.33 0.65 18.87
N THR A 246 14.01 1.83 19.36
CA THR A 246 12.71 2.04 20.01
C THR A 246 11.63 2.08 18.93
N ALA A 247 10.48 1.47 19.19
CA ALA A 247 9.28 1.52 18.33
C ALA A 247 8.88 2.98 17.96
N SER A 248 9.39 3.96 18.68
CA SER A 248 9.21 5.41 18.44
C SER A 248 9.97 5.97 17.22
N ARG A 249 10.88 5.21 16.62
CA ARG A 249 11.64 5.62 15.41
C ARG A 249 11.21 4.86 14.15
N SER A 250 10.12 4.12 14.20
CA SER A 250 9.59 3.45 13.03
C SER A 250 9.25 4.46 11.93
N PRO A 251 9.70 4.27 10.66
CA PRO A 251 9.29 5.09 9.53
C PRO A 251 7.86 4.78 9.08
N LEU A 252 7.26 3.73 9.64
CA LEU A 252 5.88 3.35 9.35
C LEU A 252 4.91 4.33 10.02
N LEU A 253 3.91 4.78 9.39
CA LEU A 253 3.30 4.38 8.13
C LEU A 253 3.74 5.36 7.02
N PHE A 254 4.03 4.85 5.80
CA PHE A 254 4.39 5.72 4.68
C PHE A 254 3.20 6.55 4.22
N ARG A 255 3.44 7.83 4.02
CA ARG A 255 2.45 8.74 3.42
C ARG A 255 2.99 9.27 2.10
N ALA A 256 2.12 9.37 1.11
CA ALA A 256 2.45 10.01 -0.15
C ALA A 256 2.65 11.51 0.06
N THR A 257 3.68 12.04 -0.57
CA THR A 257 4.01 13.47 -0.64
C THR A 257 4.14 13.91 -2.09
N SER A 258 4.40 15.19 -2.34
CA SER A 258 4.73 15.68 -3.67
C SER A 258 6.03 15.08 -4.24
N GLU A 259 6.92 14.61 -3.36
CA GLU A 259 8.20 14.00 -3.72
C GLU A 259 8.08 12.55 -4.23
N ASN A 260 6.98 11.85 -3.90
CA ASN A 260 6.72 10.53 -4.44
C ASN A 260 6.21 10.68 -5.88
N ARG A 261 7.12 10.78 -6.84
CA ARG A 261 6.85 10.91 -8.29
C ARG A 261 6.78 9.55 -8.96
N TRP A 262 6.68 9.46 -10.28
CA TRP A 262 6.55 8.19 -11.02
C TRP A 262 5.29 7.40 -10.62
N ARG A 263 4.17 8.10 -10.43
CA ARG A 263 2.91 7.49 -10.02
C ARG A 263 2.21 6.77 -11.17
N TRP A 264 1.44 5.76 -10.80
CA TRP A 264 0.65 4.98 -11.75
C TRP A 264 -0.84 5.03 -11.41
N HIS A 265 -1.67 5.13 -12.42
CA HIS A 265 -3.09 4.83 -12.24
C HIS A 265 -3.22 3.33 -11.93
N ASN A 266 -3.96 2.97 -10.88
CA ASN A 266 -4.10 1.60 -10.41
C ASN A 266 -4.51 0.62 -11.51
N TRP A 267 -5.49 0.99 -12.36
CA TRP A 267 -5.93 0.14 -13.46
C TRP A 267 -4.82 -0.04 -14.52
N ASP A 268 -4.14 1.01 -14.93
CA ASP A 268 -3.03 0.92 -15.90
C ASP A 268 -1.90 0.05 -15.36
N ALA A 269 -1.55 0.21 -14.08
CA ALA A 269 -0.52 -0.55 -13.39
C ALA A 269 -0.72 -2.06 -13.57
N ILE A 270 -1.92 -2.55 -13.24
CA ILE A 270 -2.23 -3.98 -13.30
C ILE A 270 -2.47 -4.43 -14.74
N ALA A 271 -3.28 -3.68 -15.52
CA ALA A 271 -3.74 -4.12 -16.83
C ALA A 271 -2.69 -4.02 -17.94
N ARG A 272 -1.69 -3.12 -17.79
CA ARG A 272 -0.76 -2.77 -18.89
C ARG A 272 0.71 -2.82 -18.53
N TYR A 273 1.05 -2.61 -17.24
CA TYR A 273 2.45 -2.37 -16.84
C TYR A 273 2.98 -3.40 -15.86
N HIS A 274 2.25 -4.51 -15.65
CA HIS A 274 2.67 -5.63 -14.80
C HIS A 274 3.06 -5.21 -13.37
N ILE A 275 2.38 -4.17 -12.83
CA ILE A 275 2.58 -3.71 -11.45
C ILE A 275 1.45 -4.27 -10.61
N PHE A 276 1.71 -5.34 -9.88
CA PHE A 276 0.75 -6.04 -9.01
C PHE A 276 1.52 -6.86 -7.98
N ARG A 277 0.80 -7.38 -6.98
CA ARG A 277 1.39 -8.30 -6.03
C ARG A 277 1.17 -9.75 -6.44
N ASP A 278 -0.07 -10.13 -6.63
CA ASP A 278 -0.50 -11.49 -6.93
C ASP A 278 -1.16 -11.58 -8.31
N LYS A 279 -1.00 -12.72 -8.99
CA LYS A 279 -1.50 -12.90 -10.36
C LYS A 279 -3.02 -12.80 -10.49
N TYR A 280 -3.77 -13.15 -9.44
CA TYR A 280 -5.23 -13.04 -9.45
C TYR A 280 -5.72 -11.58 -9.42
N GLU A 281 -4.90 -10.63 -9.00
CA GLU A 281 -5.21 -9.19 -9.07
C GLU A 281 -5.33 -8.69 -10.52
N ARG A 282 -4.75 -9.42 -11.50
CA ARG A 282 -4.87 -9.09 -12.93
C ARG A 282 -6.26 -9.29 -13.51
N ASN A 283 -7.16 -9.92 -12.79
CA ASN A 283 -8.57 -10.05 -13.21
C ASN A 283 -9.32 -8.73 -12.98
N VAL A 284 -8.88 -7.68 -13.66
CA VAL A 284 -9.44 -6.32 -13.57
C VAL A 284 -10.54 -6.10 -14.59
N GLN A 285 -11.34 -5.05 -14.39
CA GLN A 285 -12.38 -4.67 -15.35
C GLN A 285 -11.79 -4.45 -16.76
N PRO A 286 -12.51 -4.87 -17.84
CA PRO A 286 -12.01 -4.76 -19.20
C PRO A 286 -11.70 -3.34 -19.66
N THR A 287 -12.34 -2.34 -19.04
CA THR A 287 -12.19 -0.92 -19.38
C THR A 287 -11.73 -0.12 -18.18
N LYS A 288 -10.81 0.81 -18.44
CA LYS A 288 -10.33 1.76 -17.43
C LYS A 288 -11.51 2.59 -16.90
N PRO A 289 -11.72 2.67 -15.57
CA PRO A 289 -12.75 3.51 -14.98
C PRO A 289 -12.56 4.98 -15.36
N ILE A 290 -13.66 5.67 -15.70
CA ILE A 290 -13.61 7.06 -16.11
C ILE A 290 -13.60 7.97 -14.89
N GLY A 291 -12.61 8.84 -14.79
CA GLY A 291 -12.74 10.09 -14.04
C GLY A 291 -12.26 10.12 -12.60
N CYS A 292 -11.71 9.04 -12.07
CA CYS A 292 -11.43 8.96 -10.62
C CYS A 292 -10.12 9.62 -10.17
N VAL A 293 -9.19 9.97 -11.06
CA VAL A 293 -7.81 10.29 -10.67
C VAL A 293 -7.31 11.49 -11.45
N LYS A 294 -7.65 12.72 -10.99
CA LYS A 294 -7.29 13.98 -11.65
C LYS A 294 -6.95 15.12 -10.68
N SER A 295 -6.56 14.81 -9.45
CA SER A 295 -6.20 15.84 -8.48
C SER A 295 -4.68 15.95 -8.33
N SER A 296 -4.20 17.07 -7.77
CA SER A 296 -2.80 17.23 -7.40
C SER A 296 -2.37 16.31 -6.24
N VAL A 297 -3.33 15.72 -5.52
CA VAL A 297 -3.07 14.68 -4.53
C VAL A 297 -2.69 13.37 -5.23
N ASP A 298 -3.35 13.05 -6.35
CA ASP A 298 -3.05 11.87 -7.16
C ASP A 298 -1.81 12.07 -8.04
N TRP A 299 -1.69 13.27 -8.62
CA TRP A 299 -0.68 13.65 -9.60
C TRP A 299 0.00 14.96 -9.19
N PRO A 300 1.10 14.92 -8.41
CA PRO A 300 1.79 16.13 -7.96
C PRO A 300 2.16 17.08 -9.09
N GLU A 301 2.48 16.56 -10.26
CA GLU A 301 2.85 17.32 -11.45
C GLU A 301 1.75 18.23 -11.99
N ILE A 302 0.50 18.04 -11.61
CA ILE A 302 -0.59 19.00 -11.94
C ILE A 302 -0.30 20.36 -11.32
N ALA A 303 0.29 20.42 -10.11
CA ALA A 303 0.68 21.67 -9.48
C ALA A 303 1.82 22.34 -10.26
N ASP A 304 2.78 21.54 -10.76
CA ASP A 304 3.89 22.03 -11.60
C ASP A 304 3.37 22.58 -12.94
N GLU A 305 2.44 21.87 -13.62
CA GLU A 305 1.80 22.39 -14.85
C GLU A 305 1.05 23.70 -14.63
N LEU A 306 0.26 23.79 -13.57
CA LEU A 306 -0.47 25.01 -13.23
C LEU A 306 0.48 26.19 -12.94
N TYR A 307 1.58 25.93 -12.22
CA TYR A 307 2.62 26.92 -11.99
C TYR A 307 3.25 27.40 -13.30
N LEU A 308 3.63 26.48 -14.20
CA LEU A 308 4.24 26.81 -15.50
C LEU A 308 3.28 27.62 -16.40
N ILE A 309 1.99 27.35 -16.36
CA ILE A 309 0.98 28.14 -17.07
C ILE A 309 0.92 29.57 -16.52
N GLY A 310 0.90 29.73 -15.20
CA GLY A 310 0.94 31.05 -14.54
C GLY A 310 2.22 31.81 -14.89
N ALA A 311 3.37 31.19 -14.74
CA ALA A 311 4.67 31.78 -15.07
C ALA A 311 4.79 32.17 -16.56
N MET A 312 4.16 31.43 -17.47
CA MET A 312 4.09 31.77 -18.89
C MET A 312 3.29 33.07 -19.11
N HIS A 313 2.17 33.25 -18.44
CA HIS A 313 1.39 34.48 -18.51
C HIS A 313 2.19 35.67 -17.97
N ASP A 314 2.81 35.52 -16.78
CA ASP A 314 3.65 36.54 -16.17
C ASP A 314 4.79 36.95 -17.13
N TYR A 315 5.44 35.98 -17.77
CA TYR A 315 6.50 36.23 -18.75
C TYR A 315 6.01 37.07 -19.94
N TRP A 316 4.85 36.75 -20.50
CA TRP A 316 4.29 37.48 -21.65
C TRP A 316 3.78 38.88 -21.28
N ASP A 317 3.35 39.05 -20.02
CA ASP A 317 2.92 40.33 -19.47
C ASP A 317 4.10 41.18 -18.96
N GLY A 318 5.35 40.71 -19.15
CA GLY A 318 6.56 41.41 -18.75
C GLY A 318 6.77 41.44 -17.22
N GLN A 319 6.08 40.57 -16.48
CA GLN A 319 6.25 40.43 -15.05
C GLN A 319 7.46 39.56 -14.71
N PRO A 320 8.06 39.72 -13.52
CA PRO A 320 9.19 38.91 -13.11
C PRO A 320 8.77 37.43 -12.89
N VAL A 321 9.56 36.50 -13.46
CA VAL A 321 9.35 35.07 -13.33
C VAL A 321 10.50 34.46 -12.54
N ASP A 322 10.16 33.60 -11.57
CA ASP A 322 11.11 32.82 -10.78
C ASP A 322 11.68 31.67 -11.64
N LYS A 323 12.89 31.90 -12.18
CA LYS A 323 13.57 30.96 -13.08
C LYS A 323 13.91 29.63 -12.41
N ASP A 324 14.20 29.63 -11.12
CA ASP A 324 14.58 28.41 -10.39
C ASP A 324 13.37 27.50 -10.19
N LYS A 325 12.23 28.08 -9.80
CA LYS A 325 10.97 27.33 -9.75
C LYS A 325 10.48 26.82 -11.11
N VAL A 326 10.69 27.60 -12.18
CA VAL A 326 10.39 27.11 -13.53
C VAL A 326 11.25 25.90 -13.86
N ARG A 327 12.54 25.94 -13.54
CA ARG A 327 13.45 24.80 -13.77
C ARG A 327 13.02 23.57 -12.97
N GLU A 328 12.76 23.74 -11.69
CA GLU A 328 12.25 22.68 -10.80
C GLU A 328 10.96 22.05 -11.35
N ALA A 329 9.98 22.86 -11.73
CA ALA A 329 8.73 22.35 -12.29
C ALA A 329 8.94 21.58 -13.60
N LEU A 330 9.85 22.04 -14.48
CA LEU A 330 10.20 21.32 -15.70
C LEU A 330 10.90 19.97 -15.40
N GLU A 331 11.79 19.92 -14.42
CA GLU A 331 12.44 18.69 -13.97
C GLU A 331 11.42 17.71 -13.39
N HIS A 332 10.46 18.20 -12.62
CA HIS A 332 9.35 17.40 -12.09
C HIS A 332 8.49 16.79 -13.20
N LEU A 333 8.22 17.53 -14.28
CA LEU A 333 7.46 17.00 -15.43
C LEU A 333 8.21 15.91 -16.19
N GLN A 334 9.50 15.71 -15.99
CA GLN A 334 10.19 14.55 -16.53
C GLN A 334 10.02 13.29 -15.67
N GLN A 335 9.51 13.43 -14.44
CA GLN A 335 9.32 12.36 -13.47
C GLN A 335 7.86 11.88 -13.45
N VAL A 336 7.29 11.67 -14.63
CA VAL A 336 5.91 11.22 -14.82
C VAL A 336 5.86 9.90 -15.59
N THR A 337 4.81 9.13 -15.34
CA THR A 337 4.56 7.86 -16.04
C THR A 337 3.57 8.08 -17.20
N PRO A 338 3.46 7.12 -18.13
CA PRO A 338 2.42 7.15 -19.18
C PRO A 338 0.98 7.20 -18.65
N SER A 339 0.76 6.89 -17.38
CA SER A 339 -0.55 7.03 -16.73
C SER A 339 -0.91 8.46 -16.36
N SER A 340 0.07 9.34 -16.24
CA SER A 340 -0.10 10.73 -15.82
C SER A 340 -0.87 11.55 -16.86
N PRO A 341 -1.76 12.45 -16.45
CA PRO A 341 -2.40 13.42 -17.36
C PRO A 341 -1.38 14.36 -18.02
N ALA A 342 -0.23 14.63 -17.37
CA ALA A 342 0.84 15.47 -17.89
C ALA A 342 1.75 14.76 -18.92
N TRP A 343 1.61 13.44 -19.12
CA TRP A 343 2.50 12.67 -19.99
C TRP A 343 2.62 13.24 -21.41
N SER A 344 1.51 13.62 -22.02
CA SER A 344 1.49 14.16 -23.39
C SER A 344 1.99 15.60 -23.48
N THR A 345 1.90 16.38 -22.41
CA THR A 345 2.21 17.81 -22.35
C THR A 345 3.56 18.13 -21.73
N ARG A 346 4.22 17.15 -21.08
CA ARG A 346 5.47 17.33 -20.30
C ARG A 346 6.59 18.07 -21.04
N ASN A 347 6.61 18.04 -22.38
CA ASN A 347 7.60 18.71 -23.24
C ASN A 347 7.04 19.94 -23.97
N ALA A 348 5.81 20.37 -23.70
CA ALA A 348 5.13 21.42 -24.47
C ALA A 348 5.50 22.87 -24.06
N HIS A 349 6.46 23.05 -23.15
CA HIS A 349 6.82 24.34 -22.56
C HIS A 349 7.93 25.07 -23.34
N SER A 350 7.78 25.21 -24.68
CA SER A 350 8.81 25.82 -25.56
C SER A 350 9.13 27.28 -25.23
N TRP A 351 8.21 28.02 -24.59
CA TRP A 351 8.40 29.41 -24.17
C TRP A 351 9.56 29.57 -23.18
N THR A 352 9.86 28.52 -22.41
CA THR A 352 10.92 28.54 -21.41
C THR A 352 12.33 28.65 -22.02
N LYS A 353 12.50 28.28 -23.30
CA LYS A 353 13.78 28.47 -24.01
C LYS A 353 14.21 29.93 -23.98
N ASN A 354 13.29 30.83 -24.35
CA ASN A 354 13.58 32.28 -24.35
C ASN A 354 13.77 32.86 -22.93
N LEU A 355 13.23 32.18 -21.90
CA LEU A 355 13.40 32.61 -20.50
C LEU A 355 14.83 32.34 -20.01
N PHE A 356 15.48 31.31 -20.51
CA PHE A 356 16.82 30.87 -20.08
C PHE A 356 17.95 31.31 -21.04
N GLU A 357 17.64 31.76 -22.23
CA GLU A 357 18.56 32.49 -23.11
C GLU A 357 18.79 33.92 -22.61
#